data_89242fdb9ce6b7c60ccc67678f36faa6
#
_entry.id   89242fdb9ce6b7c60ccc67678f36faa6
#
_cell.length_a   1.000
_cell.length_b   1.000
_cell.length_c   1.000
_cell.angle_alpha   90.00
_cell.angle_beta   90.00
_cell.angle_gamma   90.00
#
_symmetry.space_group_name_H-M   'P 1'
#
loop_
_entity.id
_entity.type
_entity.pdbx_description
1 polymer ?
#
loop_
_entity_poly.entity_id
_entity_poly.type
_entity_poly.pdbx_seq_one_letter_code
_entity_poly.pdbx_strand_id
1 'polypeptide(L)'
;MLAAAKAQPGQIRAGGAGSKREDNLLFAAVEQAAGVKFNYIPYKGGGDVATQLVGNHIDVSVNNPVEAVSQWRAGQLRPLCVFDDKPMAQTEKVTTTESWSSIPTCKSQGLNVTYLMQRSVFLPSGVKPDQVAYY
;
A
#
# COMPACT_ATOMS: atom_id res chain seq x y z
N MET A 1 -14.86 2.72 1.71
CA MET A 1 -14.24 2.38 0.43
C MET A 1 -14.91 1.18 -0.25
N LEU A 2 -14.83 -0.05 0.30
CA LEU A 2 -15.38 -1.25 -0.36
C LEU A 2 -16.88 -1.18 -0.64
N ALA A 3 -17.69 -0.64 0.28
CA ALA A 3 -19.12 -0.44 0.05
C ALA A 3 -19.41 0.48 -1.15
N ALA A 4 -18.65 1.56 -1.30
CA ALA A 4 -18.77 2.45 -2.45
C ALA A 4 -18.35 1.75 -3.76
N ALA A 5 -17.27 0.96 -3.73
CA ALA A 5 -16.82 0.20 -4.90
C ALA A 5 -17.82 -0.91 -5.29
N LYS A 6 -18.56 -1.47 -4.33
CA LYS A 6 -19.67 -2.41 -4.63
C LYS A 6 -20.87 -1.70 -5.27
N ALA A 7 -21.22 -0.52 -4.76
CA ALA A 7 -22.35 0.24 -5.28
C ALA A 7 -22.08 0.82 -6.69
N GLN A 8 -20.82 1.14 -6.98
CA GLN A 8 -20.40 1.76 -8.23
C GLN A 8 -19.13 1.08 -8.79
N PRO A 9 -19.26 -0.12 -9.38
CA PRO A 9 -18.10 -0.85 -9.90
C PRO A 9 -17.33 -0.06 -10.96
N GLY A 10 -16.01 0.01 -10.80
CA GLY A 10 -15.12 0.72 -11.71
C GLY A 10 -15.13 2.25 -11.60
N GLN A 11 -15.91 2.83 -10.70
CA GLN A 11 -15.95 4.30 -10.53
C GLN A 11 -14.91 4.80 -9.49
N ILE A 12 -14.54 3.98 -8.53
CA ILE A 12 -13.53 4.34 -7.52
C ILE A 12 -12.15 4.34 -8.17
N ARG A 13 -11.52 5.50 -8.21
CA ARG A 13 -10.18 5.70 -8.79
C ARG A 13 -9.13 5.23 -7.77
N ALA A 14 -8.41 4.18 -8.14
CA ALA A 14 -7.36 3.58 -7.31
C ALA A 14 -5.98 3.89 -7.89
N GLY A 15 -5.11 4.56 -7.16
CA GLY A 15 -3.77 4.89 -7.61
C GLY A 15 -2.69 4.00 -7.01
N GLY A 16 -1.68 3.68 -7.81
CA GLY A 16 -0.50 2.95 -7.37
C GLY A 16 0.70 3.15 -8.30
N ALA A 17 1.88 2.73 -7.84
CA ALA A 17 3.12 2.85 -8.59
C ALA A 17 3.19 1.81 -9.71
N GLY A 18 3.18 2.28 -10.96
CA GLY A 18 3.34 1.45 -12.16
C GLY A 18 2.14 0.57 -12.49
N SER A 19 2.18 0.03 -13.71
CA SER A 19 1.21 -0.94 -14.22
C SER A 19 1.77 -2.35 -14.10
N LYS A 20 0.94 -3.33 -13.73
CA LYS A 20 1.32 -4.74 -13.53
C LYS A 20 2.46 -4.95 -12.50
N ARG A 21 2.63 -4.02 -11.59
CA ARG A 21 3.55 -4.07 -10.47
C ARG A 21 2.80 -4.36 -9.16
N GLU A 22 3.52 -4.35 -8.05
CA GLU A 22 3.03 -4.76 -6.73
C GLU A 22 1.70 -4.09 -6.32
N ASP A 23 1.57 -2.78 -6.51
CA ASP A 23 0.35 -2.05 -6.13
C ASP A 23 -0.85 -2.47 -6.97
N ASN A 24 -0.64 -2.68 -8.27
CA ASN A 24 -1.70 -3.16 -9.16
C ASN A 24 -2.11 -4.60 -8.83
N LEU A 25 -1.15 -5.47 -8.50
CA LEU A 25 -1.42 -6.84 -8.06
C LEU A 25 -2.20 -6.86 -6.74
N LEU A 26 -1.85 -5.97 -5.81
CA LEU A 26 -2.54 -5.85 -4.54
C LEU A 26 -4.00 -5.39 -4.73
N PHE A 27 -4.25 -4.38 -5.59
CA PHE A 27 -5.63 -4.00 -5.93
C PHE A 27 -6.40 -5.15 -6.60
N ALA A 28 -5.77 -5.93 -7.47
CA ALA A 28 -6.41 -7.11 -8.06
C ALA A 28 -6.78 -8.17 -7.00
N ALA A 29 -5.91 -8.39 -6.00
CA ALA A 29 -6.21 -9.27 -4.87
C ALA A 29 -7.39 -8.74 -4.02
N VAL A 30 -7.43 -7.43 -3.77
CA VAL A 30 -8.56 -6.79 -3.07
C VAL A 30 -9.87 -6.92 -3.87
N GLU A 31 -9.82 -6.70 -5.19
CA GLU A 31 -10.96 -6.87 -6.08
C GLU A 31 -11.53 -8.29 -5.99
N GLN A 32 -10.66 -9.28 -6.06
CA GLN A 32 -11.03 -10.69 -5.97
C GLN A 32 -11.63 -11.04 -4.61
N ALA A 33 -10.98 -10.63 -3.52
CA ALA A 33 -11.40 -10.96 -2.17
C ALA A 33 -12.71 -10.27 -1.75
N ALA A 34 -12.94 -9.04 -2.22
CA ALA A 34 -14.10 -8.24 -1.84
C ALA A 34 -15.23 -8.26 -2.87
N GLY A 35 -15.03 -8.83 -4.05
CA GLY A 35 -16.01 -8.83 -5.15
C GLY A 35 -16.32 -7.42 -5.65
N VAL A 36 -15.29 -6.58 -5.81
CA VAL A 36 -15.40 -5.18 -6.26
C VAL A 36 -14.56 -4.95 -7.51
N LYS A 37 -14.74 -3.77 -8.14
CA LYS A 37 -13.91 -3.28 -9.23
C LYS A 37 -13.47 -1.86 -8.98
N PHE A 38 -12.18 -1.59 -9.24
CA PHE A 38 -11.58 -0.26 -9.21
C PHE A 38 -11.21 0.22 -10.62
N ASN A 39 -11.11 1.52 -10.79
CA ASN A 39 -10.43 2.13 -11.92
C ASN A 39 -8.98 2.39 -11.52
N TYR A 40 -8.08 1.46 -11.87
CA TYR A 40 -6.67 1.58 -11.48
C TYR A 40 -5.91 2.55 -12.39
N ILE A 41 -5.24 3.53 -11.77
CA ILE A 41 -4.46 4.58 -12.45
C ILE A 41 -3.00 4.44 -12.01
N PRO A 42 -2.08 4.06 -12.92
CA PRO A 42 -0.67 3.93 -12.60
C PRO A 42 0.05 5.28 -12.59
N TYR A 43 0.93 5.48 -11.62
CA TYR A 43 1.82 6.64 -11.49
C TYR A 43 3.29 6.21 -11.46
N LYS A 44 4.23 7.18 -11.47
CA LYS A 44 5.67 6.87 -11.52
C LYS A 44 6.21 6.29 -10.21
N GLY A 45 5.63 6.64 -9.07
CA GLY A 45 6.07 6.17 -7.75
C GLY A 45 5.11 6.58 -6.64
N GLY A 46 5.30 6.04 -5.43
CA GLY A 46 4.41 6.24 -4.30
C GLY A 46 4.28 7.69 -3.83
N GLY A 47 5.32 8.50 -3.96
CA GLY A 47 5.25 9.94 -3.68
C GLY A 47 4.30 10.68 -4.63
N ASP A 48 4.32 10.35 -5.93
CA ASP A 48 3.36 10.88 -6.90
C ASP A 48 1.95 10.45 -6.54
N VAL A 49 1.76 9.17 -6.20
CA VAL A 49 0.46 8.61 -5.79
C VAL A 49 -0.10 9.36 -4.59
N ALA A 50 0.72 9.59 -3.54
CA ALA A 50 0.30 10.33 -2.36
C ALA A 50 -0.13 11.78 -2.70
N THR A 51 0.60 12.45 -3.60
CA THR A 51 0.25 13.79 -4.08
C THR A 51 -1.09 13.79 -4.83
N GLN A 52 -1.32 12.81 -5.69
CA GLN A 52 -2.59 12.70 -6.41
C GLN A 52 -3.78 12.40 -5.48
N LEU A 53 -3.55 11.63 -4.43
CA LEU A 53 -4.57 11.35 -3.43
C LEU A 53 -4.94 12.61 -2.63
N VAL A 54 -3.95 13.40 -2.20
CA VAL A 54 -4.19 14.71 -1.54
C VAL A 54 -4.94 15.67 -2.46
N GLY A 55 -4.62 15.65 -3.76
CA GLY A 55 -5.28 16.48 -4.78
C GLY A 55 -6.68 15.99 -5.21
N ASN A 56 -7.22 14.92 -4.62
CA ASN A 56 -8.50 14.30 -5.02
C ASN A 56 -8.54 13.83 -6.50
N HIS A 57 -7.38 13.59 -7.10
CA HIS A 57 -7.31 12.99 -8.44
C HIS A 57 -7.55 11.47 -8.43
N ILE A 58 -7.35 10.85 -7.28
CA ILE A 58 -7.70 9.46 -6.96
C ILE A 58 -8.42 9.40 -5.62
N ASP A 59 -9.16 8.33 -5.38
CA ASP A 59 -10.01 8.16 -4.19
C ASP A 59 -9.35 7.27 -3.14
N VAL A 60 -8.46 6.38 -3.56
CA VAL A 60 -7.73 5.45 -2.71
C VAL A 60 -6.37 5.11 -3.32
N SER A 61 -5.40 4.81 -2.47
CA SER A 61 -4.09 4.34 -2.91
C SER A 61 -3.58 3.19 -2.05
N VAL A 62 -2.60 2.49 -2.60
CA VAL A 62 -1.69 1.60 -1.89
C VAL A 62 -0.31 2.25 -1.92
N ASN A 63 0.35 2.35 -0.77
CA ASN A 63 1.66 2.97 -0.62
C ASN A 63 2.50 2.16 0.36
N ASN A 64 3.81 2.15 0.16
CA ASN A 64 4.69 1.83 1.27
C ASN A 64 4.53 2.90 2.36
N PRO A 65 4.53 2.54 3.65
CA PRO A 65 4.21 3.47 4.73
C PRO A 65 4.98 4.78 4.68
N VAL A 66 6.29 4.73 4.38
CA VAL A 66 7.16 5.91 4.35
C VAL A 66 6.85 6.91 3.22
N GLU A 67 6.18 6.47 2.15
CA GLU A 67 5.90 7.29 0.97
C GLU A 67 4.78 8.32 1.20
N ALA A 68 3.91 8.08 2.18
CA ALA A 68 2.75 8.92 2.49
C ALA A 68 2.77 9.48 3.93
N VAL A 69 3.84 9.25 4.70
CA VAL A 69 3.90 9.61 6.12
C VAL A 69 3.84 11.11 6.37
N SER A 70 4.44 11.92 5.49
CA SER A 70 4.40 13.39 5.62
C SER A 70 2.99 13.94 5.48
N GLN A 71 2.22 13.43 4.51
CA GLN A 71 0.84 13.82 4.27
C GLN A 71 -0.08 13.32 5.41
N TRP A 72 0.15 12.11 5.93
CA TRP A 72 -0.56 11.62 7.11
C TRP A 72 -0.27 12.49 8.34
N ARG A 73 1.01 12.82 8.60
CA ARG A 73 1.41 13.71 9.70
C ARG A 73 0.77 15.08 9.60
N ALA A 74 0.61 15.59 8.39
CA ALA A 74 -0.08 16.85 8.10
C ALA A 74 -1.62 16.73 8.16
N GLY A 75 -2.19 15.55 8.44
CA GLY A 75 -3.64 15.34 8.46
C GLY A 75 -4.33 15.36 7.10
N GLN A 76 -3.55 15.31 6.01
CA GLN A 76 -4.06 15.36 4.65
C GLN A 76 -4.48 13.98 4.13
N LEU A 77 -3.92 12.91 4.67
CA LEU A 77 -4.24 11.52 4.37
C LEU A 77 -4.53 10.75 5.64
N ARG A 78 -5.23 9.64 5.49
CA ARG A 78 -5.53 8.72 6.59
C ARG A 78 -5.24 7.28 6.16
N PRO A 79 -4.36 6.54 6.86
CA PRO A 79 -4.20 5.11 6.64
C PRO A 79 -5.48 4.37 7.04
N LEU A 80 -5.88 3.38 6.25
CA LEU A 80 -7.09 2.60 6.49
C LEU A 80 -6.78 1.26 7.13
N CYS A 81 -5.79 0.55 6.60
CA CYS A 81 -5.33 -0.73 7.14
C CYS A 81 -3.97 -1.12 6.56
N VAL A 82 -3.31 -2.09 7.19
CA VAL A 82 -2.12 -2.76 6.67
C VAL A 82 -2.45 -4.17 6.17
N PHE A 83 -1.80 -4.59 5.09
CA PHE A 83 -1.99 -5.90 4.47
C PHE A 83 -1.09 -6.98 5.11
N ASP A 84 -1.13 -7.06 6.43
CA ASP A 84 -0.37 -8.01 7.23
C ASP A 84 -1.31 -8.78 8.18
N ASP A 85 -0.83 -9.85 8.76
CA ASP A 85 -1.54 -10.63 9.78
C ASP A 85 -1.56 -9.92 11.14
N LYS A 86 -0.62 -9.01 11.37
CA LYS A 86 -0.46 -8.23 12.61
C LYS A 86 -0.33 -6.73 12.29
N PRO A 87 -0.76 -5.86 13.20
CA PRO A 87 -0.43 -4.43 13.12
C PRO A 87 1.08 -4.21 13.10
N MET A 88 1.51 -3.07 12.57
CA MET A 88 2.92 -2.69 12.57
C MET A 88 3.44 -2.58 14.02
N ALA A 89 4.69 -2.99 14.24
CA ALA A 89 5.27 -3.02 15.59
C ALA A 89 5.66 -1.64 16.14
N GLN A 90 5.84 -0.65 15.26
CA GLN A 90 6.31 0.69 15.63
C GLN A 90 5.22 1.46 16.37
N THR A 91 5.50 1.81 17.62
CA THR A 91 4.60 2.56 18.51
C THR A 91 4.81 4.08 18.47
N GLU A 92 5.80 4.53 17.72
CA GLU A 92 6.06 5.96 17.55
C GLU A 92 4.85 6.68 16.97
N LYS A 93 4.51 7.82 17.57
CA LYS A 93 3.41 8.65 17.08
C LYS A 93 3.78 9.32 15.77
N VAL A 94 2.90 9.21 14.80
CA VAL A 94 2.99 9.92 13.53
C VAL A 94 2.19 11.22 13.60
N THR A 95 1.02 11.17 14.24
CA THR A 95 0.18 12.35 14.55
C THR A 95 0.09 12.54 16.06
N THR A 96 -0.66 13.50 16.53
CA THR A 96 -0.91 13.70 17.96
C THR A 96 -1.60 12.52 18.64
N THR A 97 -2.39 11.74 17.89
CA THR A 97 -3.24 10.66 18.40
C THR A 97 -2.91 9.29 17.83
N GLU A 98 -2.27 9.20 16.66
CA GLU A 98 -2.07 7.94 15.93
C GLU A 98 -0.60 7.58 15.82
N SER A 99 -0.32 6.28 15.87
CA SER A 99 0.99 5.66 15.64
C SER A 99 0.91 4.64 14.51
N TRP A 100 2.04 4.12 14.05
CA TRP A 100 2.05 3.02 13.09
C TRP A 100 1.29 1.80 13.58
N SER A 101 1.46 1.43 14.86
CA SER A 101 0.80 0.29 15.49
C SER A 101 -0.71 0.48 15.68
N SER A 102 -1.22 1.72 15.60
CA SER A 102 -2.65 1.98 15.68
C SER A 102 -3.41 1.70 14.39
N ILE A 103 -2.70 1.49 13.28
CA ILE A 103 -3.32 1.13 12.00
C ILE A 103 -3.77 -0.34 12.06
N PRO A 104 -5.07 -0.63 11.92
CA PRO A 104 -5.58 -2.00 11.97
C PRO A 104 -5.10 -2.82 10.78
N THR A 105 -5.15 -4.14 10.87
CA THR A 105 -4.95 -5.00 9.70
C THR A 105 -6.20 -4.98 8.81
N CYS A 106 -6.02 -5.19 7.50
CA CYS A 106 -7.17 -5.30 6.59
C CYS A 106 -8.04 -6.51 6.94
N LYS A 107 -7.42 -7.60 7.43
CA LYS A 107 -8.13 -8.79 7.95
C LYS A 107 -9.05 -8.47 9.12
N SER A 108 -8.60 -7.66 10.09
CA SER A 108 -9.43 -7.29 11.24
C SER A 108 -10.63 -6.45 10.84
N GLN A 109 -10.60 -5.84 9.65
CA GLN A 109 -11.71 -5.09 9.06
C GLN A 109 -12.53 -5.90 8.04
N GLY A 110 -12.37 -7.21 8.01
CA GLY A 110 -13.14 -8.11 7.15
C GLY A 110 -12.64 -8.28 5.71
N LEU A 111 -11.48 -7.71 5.38
CA LEU A 111 -10.83 -7.92 4.09
C LEU A 111 -9.71 -8.95 4.23
N ASN A 112 -9.99 -10.21 3.90
CA ASN A 112 -9.03 -11.30 4.04
C ASN A 112 -7.97 -11.29 2.92
N VAL A 113 -7.10 -10.29 2.95
CA VAL A 113 -5.95 -10.15 2.05
C VAL A 113 -4.71 -9.90 2.90
N THR A 114 -3.66 -10.69 2.68
CA THR A 114 -2.30 -10.45 3.18
C THR A 114 -1.39 -10.29 1.97
N TYR A 115 -0.55 -9.28 1.99
CA TYR A 115 0.42 -9.02 0.93
C TYR A 115 1.71 -8.47 1.53
N LEU A 116 2.71 -9.34 1.63
CA LEU A 116 4.03 -8.97 2.13
C LEU A 116 4.97 -8.77 0.94
N MET A 117 5.48 -7.56 0.80
CA MET A 117 6.46 -7.25 -0.24
C MET A 117 7.80 -7.89 0.12
N GLN A 118 8.23 -8.85 -0.69
CA GLN A 118 9.54 -9.46 -0.54
C GLN A 118 10.61 -8.62 -1.24
N ARG A 119 11.73 -8.45 -0.57
CA ARG A 119 12.95 -7.83 -1.10
C ARG A 119 14.07 -8.86 -1.09
N SER A 120 14.89 -8.86 -2.14
CA SER A 120 16.01 -9.77 -2.28
C SER A 120 17.26 -9.01 -2.71
N VAL A 121 18.41 -9.49 -2.27
CA VAL A 121 19.71 -8.99 -2.73
C VAL A 121 20.22 -9.94 -3.80
N PHE A 122 20.70 -9.38 -4.89
CA PHE A 122 21.26 -10.14 -5.99
C PHE A 122 22.71 -9.73 -6.22
N LEU A 123 23.54 -10.71 -6.52
CA LEU A 123 24.90 -10.50 -7.01
C LEU A 123 24.98 -10.92 -8.49
N PRO A 124 25.92 -10.39 -9.29
CA PRO A 124 26.14 -10.86 -10.65
C PRO A 124 26.46 -12.35 -10.70
N SER A 125 26.15 -13.00 -11.81
CA SER A 125 26.56 -14.40 -12.01
C SER A 125 28.09 -14.52 -12.05
N GLY A 126 28.63 -15.61 -11.49
CA GLY A 126 30.06 -15.87 -11.50
C GLY A 126 30.90 -15.16 -10.42
N VAL A 127 30.25 -14.50 -9.42
CA VAL A 127 30.98 -14.01 -8.24
C VAL A 127 31.57 -15.17 -7.44
N LYS A 128 32.74 -14.96 -6.86
CA LYS A 128 33.43 -15.96 -6.06
C LYS A 128 32.76 -16.18 -4.71
N PRO A 129 32.92 -17.38 -4.09
CA PRO A 129 32.33 -17.68 -2.78
C PRO A 129 32.72 -16.72 -1.67
N ASP A 130 33.95 -16.22 -1.66
CA ASP A 130 34.43 -15.22 -0.70
C ASP A 130 33.72 -13.88 -0.84
N GLN A 131 33.38 -13.49 -2.06
CA GLN A 131 32.58 -12.28 -2.31
C GLN A 131 31.13 -12.46 -1.86
N VAL A 132 30.53 -13.65 -2.05
CA VAL A 132 29.18 -13.95 -1.53
C VAL A 132 29.16 -13.93 -0.01
N ALA A 133 30.21 -14.44 0.63
CA ALA A 133 30.31 -14.47 2.10
C ALA A 133 30.52 -13.07 2.73
N TYR A 134 31.02 -12.10 1.96
CA TYR A 134 31.20 -10.73 2.42
C TYR A 134 29.90 -9.95 2.57
N TYR A 135 28.88 -10.22 1.71
CA TYR A 135 27.58 -9.57 1.70
C TYR A 135 26.51 -10.38 2.43
#